data_09aa1bc4ed8b5fb96f529e6de5eaaceb
#
_entry.id   09aa1bc4ed8b5fb96f529e6de5eaaceb
#
_cell.length_a   1.000
_cell.length_b   1.000
_cell.length_c   1.000
_cell.angle_alpha   90.00
_cell.angle_beta   90.00
_cell.angle_gamma   90.00
#
_symmetry.space_group_name_H-M   'P 1'
#
loop_
_entity.id
_entity.type
_entity.pdbx_description
1 polymer ?
#
loop_
_entity_poly.entity_id
_entity_poly.type
_entity_poly.pdbx_seq_one_letter_code
_entity_poly.pdbx_strand_id
1 'polypeptide(L)'
;PACDKQLKTGACVGKRCLSPKPCKNLRVTHEDYLALLRKLRALPNVKKVFIRSGLRFDYMMLDDDPSFLRELVEHHVSGQLRVAPEHASDAVLMTMGKPPISVFKRFAAAFKRATKKAGLKQYLVAYLMSSHPGATLADAVELAEFVRDMGYNPEQVQDFYPTPSTISTCMYYTGLDPRTMEPIYAAKTPHEKAMQRALIQYRNPKNRKLVELSLIHI
;
A
#
# COMPACT_ATOMS: atom_id res chain seq x y z
N PRO A 1 -10.78 1.68 14.01
CA PRO A 1 -11.92 0.91 13.52
C PRO A 1 -12.36 -0.11 14.55
N ALA A 2 -13.66 -0.27 14.74
CA ALA A 2 -14.23 -1.16 15.73
C ALA A 2 -15.21 -2.15 15.08
N CYS A 3 -15.32 -3.31 15.68
CA CYS A 3 -16.31 -4.31 15.30
C CYS A 3 -16.84 -4.96 16.58
N ASP A 4 -18.13 -4.78 16.87
CA ASP A 4 -18.76 -5.29 18.10
C ASP A 4 -18.64 -6.82 18.23
N LYS A 5 -18.66 -7.54 17.11
CA LYS A 5 -18.43 -8.98 17.12
C LYS A 5 -17.01 -9.31 17.59
N GLN A 6 -16.01 -8.61 17.07
CA GLN A 6 -14.61 -8.83 17.45
C GLN A 6 -14.36 -8.47 18.92
N LEU A 7 -14.99 -7.43 19.42
CA LEU A 7 -14.90 -7.05 20.83
C LEU A 7 -15.50 -8.11 21.77
N LYS A 8 -16.57 -8.79 21.34
CA LYS A 8 -17.26 -9.82 22.14
C LYS A 8 -16.63 -11.21 22.03
N THR A 9 -16.21 -11.62 20.85
CA THR A 9 -15.83 -13.02 20.56
C THR A 9 -14.39 -13.17 20.02
N GLY A 10 -13.61 -12.10 19.98
CA GLY A 10 -12.26 -12.11 19.39
C GLY A 10 -12.27 -12.08 17.86
N ALA A 11 -11.10 -12.30 17.26
CA ALA A 11 -10.93 -12.26 15.82
C ALA A 11 -11.73 -13.34 15.10
N CYS A 12 -12.29 -13.00 13.94
CA CYS A 12 -13.00 -13.98 13.12
C CYS A 12 -12.02 -14.97 12.48
N VAL A 13 -12.34 -16.26 12.60
CA VAL A 13 -11.59 -17.31 11.92
C VAL A 13 -11.82 -17.22 10.40
N GLY A 14 -10.73 -17.22 9.62
CA GLY A 14 -10.77 -17.25 8.15
C GLY A 14 -11.38 -16.02 7.46
N LYS A 15 -11.68 -14.93 8.20
CA LYS A 15 -12.28 -13.72 7.63
C LYS A 15 -11.38 -12.50 7.82
N ARG A 16 -11.12 -11.78 6.73
CA ARG A 16 -10.38 -10.51 6.73
C ARG A 16 -11.36 -9.33 6.74
N CYS A 17 -11.04 -8.30 7.54
CA CYS A 17 -11.93 -7.14 7.67
C CYS A 17 -11.96 -6.25 6.43
N LEU A 18 -10.90 -6.22 5.63
CA LEU A 18 -10.74 -5.30 4.49
C LEU A 18 -10.59 -5.98 3.13
N SER A 19 -10.29 -7.27 3.10
CA SER A 19 -10.02 -7.99 1.85
C SER A 19 -10.86 -9.26 1.73
N PRO A 20 -11.35 -9.59 0.54
CA PRO A 20 -11.32 -8.83 -0.72
C PRO A 20 -12.28 -7.64 -0.73
N LYS A 21 -13.24 -7.59 0.18
CA LYS A 21 -14.20 -6.50 0.37
C LYS A 21 -14.31 -6.13 1.83
N PRO A 22 -14.55 -4.86 2.17
CA PRO A 22 -14.75 -4.43 3.54
C PRO A 22 -15.89 -5.19 4.22
N CYS A 23 -15.67 -5.57 5.48
CA CYS A 23 -16.66 -6.26 6.28
C CYS A 23 -17.79 -5.29 6.66
N LYS A 24 -19.06 -5.72 6.49
CA LYS A 24 -20.24 -4.91 6.84
C LYS A 24 -20.31 -4.50 8.32
N ASN A 25 -19.68 -5.27 9.20
CA ASN A 25 -19.66 -4.98 10.64
C ASN A 25 -18.49 -4.05 11.05
N LEU A 26 -17.63 -3.65 10.09
CA LEU A 26 -16.51 -2.77 10.38
C LEU A 26 -17.00 -1.33 10.41
N ARG A 27 -16.87 -0.69 11.57
CA ARG A 27 -17.11 0.73 11.74
C ARG A 27 -15.77 1.44 11.65
N VAL A 28 -15.67 2.40 10.73
CA VAL A 28 -14.45 3.18 10.53
C VAL A 28 -14.75 4.63 10.87
N THR A 29 -14.01 5.18 11.82
CA THR A 29 -13.99 6.60 12.15
C THR A 29 -12.57 7.02 12.52
N HIS A 30 -12.21 8.24 12.25
CA HIS A 30 -10.96 8.86 12.65
C HIS A 30 -11.15 9.96 13.71
N GLU A 31 -12.31 10.04 14.34
CA GLU A 31 -12.63 11.07 15.35
C GLU A 31 -11.62 11.12 16.49
N ASP A 32 -11.31 9.96 17.11
CA ASP A 32 -10.34 9.89 18.21
C ASP A 32 -8.94 10.32 17.75
N TYR A 33 -8.57 9.94 16.54
CA TYR A 33 -7.27 10.31 15.99
C TYR A 33 -7.20 11.83 15.72
N LEU A 34 -8.26 12.40 15.13
CA LEU A 34 -8.37 13.86 14.96
C LEU A 34 -8.36 14.59 16.29
N ALA A 35 -9.11 14.10 17.27
CA ALA A 35 -9.14 14.70 18.61
C ALA A 35 -7.74 14.73 19.24
N LEU A 36 -6.96 13.63 19.10
CA LEU A 36 -5.57 13.59 19.55
C LEU A 36 -4.69 14.60 18.80
N LEU A 37 -4.77 14.65 17.48
CA LEU A 37 -3.98 15.57 16.66
C LEU A 37 -4.30 17.04 16.99
N ARG A 38 -5.57 17.37 17.20
CA ARG A 38 -6.01 18.70 17.62
C ARG A 38 -5.46 19.08 19.00
N LYS A 39 -5.50 18.16 19.97
CA LYS A 39 -4.90 18.35 21.30
C LYS A 39 -3.39 18.60 21.20
N LEU A 40 -2.68 17.83 20.40
CA LEU A 40 -1.23 18.01 20.21
C LEU A 40 -0.90 19.36 19.58
N ARG A 41 -1.70 19.85 18.61
CA ARG A 41 -1.52 21.17 18.02
C ARG A 41 -1.79 22.32 18.99
N ALA A 42 -2.66 22.10 19.98
CA ALA A 42 -3.03 23.10 20.97
C ALA A 42 -2.03 23.24 22.13
N LEU A 43 -1.02 22.37 22.21
CA LEU A 43 -0.01 22.44 23.26
C LEU A 43 0.85 23.71 23.13
N PRO A 44 1.21 24.38 24.24
CA PRO A 44 2.12 25.50 24.23
C PRO A 44 3.45 25.14 23.54
N ASN A 45 3.98 26.06 22.75
CA ASN A 45 5.24 25.92 21.99
C ASN A 45 5.25 24.85 20.89
N VAL A 46 4.15 24.15 20.61
CA VAL A 46 4.03 23.27 19.44
C VAL A 46 3.62 24.09 18.24
N LYS A 47 4.51 24.23 17.26
CA LYS A 47 4.24 24.97 16.03
C LYS A 47 3.52 24.14 14.98
N LYS A 48 3.90 22.87 14.84
CA LYS A 48 3.33 21.94 13.83
C LYS A 48 3.41 20.51 14.33
N VAL A 49 2.43 19.69 13.93
CA VAL A 49 2.38 18.25 14.20
C VAL A 49 2.25 17.55 12.87
N PHE A 50 3.31 16.85 12.44
CA PHE A 50 3.33 16.12 11.18
C PHE A 50 3.25 14.61 11.40
N ILE A 51 2.47 13.94 10.55
CA ILE A 51 2.41 12.49 10.49
C ILE A 51 3.49 12.00 9.52
N ARG A 52 4.48 11.27 10.04
CA ARG A 52 5.59 10.71 9.26
C ARG A 52 5.41 9.23 8.92
N SER A 53 4.63 8.51 9.70
CA SER A 53 4.30 7.10 9.43
C SER A 53 3.34 6.97 8.25
N GLY A 54 3.37 5.83 7.56
CA GLY A 54 2.38 5.53 6.53
C GLY A 54 0.97 5.45 7.10
N LEU A 55 0.01 6.01 6.37
CA LEU A 55 -1.40 5.94 6.71
C LEU A 55 -2.11 4.84 5.92
N ARG A 56 -3.11 4.24 6.56
CA ARG A 56 -3.99 3.25 5.92
C ARG A 56 -5.03 3.97 5.07
N PHE A 57 -4.69 4.25 3.82
CA PHE A 57 -5.58 4.93 2.87
C PHE A 57 -6.89 4.17 2.63
N ASP A 58 -6.88 2.85 2.75
CA ASP A 58 -8.05 1.99 2.61
C ASP A 58 -9.07 2.24 3.73
N TYR A 59 -8.63 2.44 4.98
CA TYR A 59 -9.51 2.88 6.06
C TYR A 59 -10.05 4.29 5.83
N MET A 60 -9.20 5.20 5.38
CA MET A 60 -9.63 6.58 5.11
C MET A 60 -10.73 6.65 4.04
N MET A 61 -10.70 5.72 3.07
CA MET A 61 -11.74 5.64 2.03
C MET A 61 -13.04 4.97 2.47
N LEU A 62 -13.09 4.46 3.69
CA LEU A 62 -14.28 3.86 4.32
C LEU A 62 -14.88 4.78 5.40
N ASP A 63 -14.22 5.87 5.72
CA ASP A 63 -14.75 6.88 6.64
C ASP A 63 -15.67 7.83 5.87
N ASP A 64 -16.91 7.93 6.29
CA ASP A 64 -17.89 8.81 5.66
C ASP A 64 -17.64 10.30 6.00
N ASP A 65 -16.87 10.58 7.08
CA ASP A 65 -16.48 11.94 7.43
C ASP A 65 -15.21 12.38 6.67
N PRO A 66 -15.33 13.38 5.77
CA PRO A 66 -14.18 13.91 5.03
C PRO A 66 -13.24 14.77 5.88
N SER A 67 -13.58 15.03 7.14
CA SER A 67 -12.81 15.94 8.02
C SER A 67 -11.38 15.45 8.23
N PHE A 68 -11.18 14.12 8.36
CA PHE A 68 -9.85 13.58 8.56
C PHE A 68 -8.92 13.89 7.39
N LEU A 69 -9.34 13.62 6.14
CA LEU A 69 -8.52 13.91 4.97
C LEU A 69 -8.25 15.41 4.81
N ARG A 70 -9.23 16.25 5.10
CA ARG A 70 -9.08 17.71 5.04
C ARG A 70 -8.05 18.20 6.06
N GLU A 71 -8.20 17.87 7.33
CA GLU A 71 -7.28 18.32 8.38
C GLU A 71 -5.89 17.69 8.24
N LEU A 72 -5.80 16.44 7.77
CA LEU A 72 -4.53 15.81 7.43
C LEU A 72 -3.74 16.66 6.43
N VAL A 73 -4.38 17.06 5.33
CA VAL A 73 -3.76 17.88 4.28
C VAL A 73 -3.38 19.26 4.81
N GLU A 74 -4.30 19.94 5.50
CA GLU A 74 -4.10 21.32 5.96
C GLU A 74 -3.02 21.44 7.05
N HIS A 75 -2.87 20.44 7.91
CA HIS A 75 -2.09 20.59 9.14
C HIS A 75 -1.02 19.52 9.39
N HIS A 76 -1.13 18.33 8.80
CA HIS A 76 -0.35 17.17 9.23
C HIS A 76 0.56 16.55 8.17
N VAL A 77 0.57 17.10 6.94
CA VAL A 77 1.47 16.68 5.85
C VAL A 77 2.51 17.77 5.62
N SER A 78 3.78 17.42 5.78
CA SER A 78 4.92 18.35 5.62
C SER A 78 5.37 18.58 4.17
N GLY A 79 4.59 18.15 3.17
CA GLY A 79 4.92 18.16 1.74
C GLY A 79 4.83 16.78 1.09
N GLN A 80 5.09 15.73 1.83
CA GLN A 80 4.97 14.35 1.34
C GLN A 80 4.13 13.50 2.30
N LEU A 81 3.19 12.74 1.75
CA LEU A 81 2.43 11.73 2.47
C LEU A 81 2.82 10.34 1.95
N ARG A 82 3.33 9.49 2.86
CA ARG A 82 3.70 8.11 2.54
C ARG A 82 2.49 7.20 2.69
N VAL A 83 2.25 6.38 1.68
CA VAL A 83 1.19 5.38 1.66
C VAL A 83 1.70 4.10 1.01
N ALA A 84 1.15 2.96 1.38
CA ALA A 84 1.64 1.65 0.97
C ALA A 84 0.61 0.89 0.13
N PRO A 85 0.42 1.23 -1.17
CA PRO A 85 -0.35 0.41 -2.09
C PRO A 85 0.32 -0.95 -2.34
N GLU A 86 1.63 -1.04 -2.26
CA GLU A 86 2.53 -2.18 -2.41
C GLU A 86 2.64 -2.69 -3.85
N HIS A 87 1.55 -2.88 -4.56
CA HIS A 87 1.51 -3.40 -5.93
C HIS A 87 0.38 -2.77 -6.75
N ALA A 88 0.39 -2.99 -8.08
CA ALA A 88 -0.67 -2.55 -8.99
C ALA A 88 -1.57 -3.71 -9.44
N SER A 89 -1.02 -4.93 -9.57
CA SER A 89 -1.80 -6.11 -9.93
C SER A 89 -2.76 -6.51 -8.79
N ASP A 90 -4.06 -6.57 -9.11
CA ASP A 90 -5.08 -6.96 -8.15
C ASP A 90 -4.92 -8.42 -7.68
N ALA A 91 -4.36 -9.31 -8.51
CA ALA A 91 -4.06 -10.68 -8.15
C ALA A 91 -3.00 -10.74 -7.04
N VAL A 92 -1.92 -9.97 -7.19
CA VAL A 92 -0.86 -9.87 -6.18
C VAL A 92 -1.38 -9.20 -4.90
N LEU A 93 -2.17 -8.13 -5.02
CA LEU A 93 -2.79 -7.45 -3.89
C LEU A 93 -3.74 -8.37 -3.10
N MET A 94 -4.51 -9.20 -3.78
CA MET A 94 -5.36 -10.21 -3.13
C MET A 94 -4.52 -11.24 -2.37
N THR A 95 -3.39 -11.65 -2.92
CA THR A 95 -2.43 -12.55 -2.26
C THR A 95 -1.85 -11.89 -1.00
N MET A 96 -1.50 -10.63 -1.06
CA MET A 96 -1.07 -9.82 0.09
C MET A 96 -2.19 -9.59 1.13
N GLY A 97 -3.45 -9.79 0.75
CA GLY A 97 -4.62 -9.45 1.57
C GLY A 97 -4.87 -7.94 1.62
N LYS A 98 -4.49 -7.23 0.58
CA LYS A 98 -4.73 -5.80 0.41
C LYS A 98 -5.96 -5.54 -0.46
N PRO A 99 -6.53 -4.33 -0.40
CA PRO A 99 -7.62 -3.93 -1.28
C PRO A 99 -7.11 -3.80 -2.72
N PRO A 100 -8.00 -3.87 -3.73
CA PRO A 100 -7.64 -3.68 -5.13
C PRO A 100 -7.07 -2.28 -5.37
N ILE A 101 -6.23 -2.14 -6.40
CA ILE A 101 -5.53 -0.89 -6.74
C ILE A 101 -6.50 0.28 -6.99
N SER A 102 -7.74 0.00 -7.38
CA SER A 102 -8.78 1.00 -7.57
C SER A 102 -9.05 1.83 -6.31
N VAL A 103 -8.89 1.25 -5.11
CA VAL A 103 -9.04 1.95 -3.82
C VAL A 103 -7.93 2.99 -3.66
N PHE A 104 -6.69 2.64 -3.99
CA PHE A 104 -5.57 3.59 -3.97
C PHE A 104 -5.76 4.71 -5.01
N LYS A 105 -6.19 4.38 -6.23
CA LYS A 105 -6.45 5.38 -7.28
C LYS A 105 -7.50 6.40 -6.84
N ARG A 106 -8.58 5.96 -6.19
CA ARG A 106 -9.61 6.85 -5.61
C ARG A 106 -9.05 7.73 -4.50
N PHE A 107 -8.25 7.15 -3.59
CA PHE A 107 -7.58 7.90 -2.53
C PHE A 107 -6.63 8.97 -3.11
N ALA A 108 -5.79 8.61 -4.07
CA ALA A 108 -4.87 9.54 -4.72
C ALA A 108 -5.59 10.73 -5.37
N ALA A 109 -6.72 10.45 -6.05
CA ALA A 109 -7.57 11.50 -6.61
C ALA A 109 -8.19 12.40 -5.53
N ALA A 110 -8.65 11.83 -4.42
CA ALA A 110 -9.20 12.58 -3.29
C ALA A 110 -8.13 13.47 -2.63
N PHE A 111 -6.94 12.92 -2.40
CA PHE A 111 -5.79 13.66 -1.83
C PHE A 111 -5.39 14.82 -2.75
N LYS A 112 -5.29 14.59 -4.07
CA LYS A 112 -4.96 15.64 -5.05
C LYS A 112 -6.01 16.76 -5.07
N ARG A 113 -7.30 16.44 -4.94
CA ARG A 113 -8.36 17.45 -4.82
C ARG A 113 -8.25 18.23 -3.53
N ALA A 114 -8.01 17.55 -2.40
CA ALA A 114 -7.89 18.20 -1.09
C ALA A 114 -6.68 19.15 -1.05
N THR A 115 -5.51 18.75 -1.54
CA THR A 115 -4.30 19.59 -1.60
C THR A 115 -4.50 20.79 -2.51
N LYS A 116 -5.15 20.59 -3.68
CA LYS A 116 -5.48 21.70 -4.59
C LYS A 116 -6.44 22.70 -3.91
N LYS A 117 -7.47 22.22 -3.22
CA LYS A 117 -8.43 23.07 -2.49
C LYS A 117 -7.76 23.85 -1.37
N ALA A 118 -6.79 23.26 -0.68
CA ALA A 118 -5.99 23.91 0.37
C ALA A 118 -4.89 24.85 -0.15
N GLY A 119 -4.66 24.91 -1.47
CA GLY A 119 -3.58 25.72 -2.06
C GLY A 119 -2.17 25.23 -1.72
N LEU A 120 -2.02 23.96 -1.35
CA LEU A 120 -0.77 23.40 -0.87
C LEU A 120 -0.06 22.56 -1.96
N LYS A 121 1.28 22.55 -1.93
CA LYS A 121 2.12 21.68 -2.77
C LYS A 121 2.50 20.44 -1.98
N GLN A 122 1.70 19.39 -2.12
CA GLN A 122 1.91 18.12 -1.42
C GLN A 122 1.85 16.95 -2.41
N TYR A 123 2.62 15.91 -2.14
CA TYR A 123 2.79 14.76 -3.01
C TYR A 123 2.56 13.45 -2.26
N LEU A 124 2.00 12.46 -2.94
CA LEU A 124 1.96 11.08 -2.44
C LEU A 124 3.28 10.38 -2.79
N VAL A 125 3.82 9.68 -1.82
CA VAL A 125 4.96 8.77 -2.01
C VAL A 125 4.44 7.36 -1.81
N ALA A 126 4.24 6.64 -2.91
CA ALA A 126 3.80 5.26 -2.88
C ALA A 126 4.95 4.33 -2.51
N TYR A 127 4.76 3.53 -1.47
CA TYR A 127 5.65 2.44 -1.13
C TYR A 127 5.25 1.22 -1.96
N LEU A 128 6.21 0.69 -2.72
CA LEU A 128 6.02 -0.41 -3.65
C LEU A 128 6.95 -1.57 -3.28
N MET A 129 6.46 -2.79 -3.48
CA MET A 129 7.18 -4.02 -3.20
C MET A 129 7.28 -4.88 -4.46
N SER A 130 8.50 -5.33 -4.78
CA SER A 130 8.73 -6.34 -5.82
C SER A 130 8.83 -7.75 -5.23
N SER A 131 8.64 -8.74 -6.07
CA SER A 131 8.93 -10.14 -5.74
C SER A 131 8.13 -10.74 -4.57
N HIS A 132 6.94 -10.19 -4.28
CA HIS A 132 6.02 -10.83 -3.34
C HIS A 132 5.57 -12.19 -3.90
N PRO A 133 5.38 -13.22 -3.06
CA PRO A 133 4.78 -14.47 -3.51
C PRO A 133 3.48 -14.23 -4.29
N GLY A 134 3.37 -14.83 -5.46
CA GLY A 134 2.31 -14.60 -6.43
C GLY A 134 2.62 -13.54 -7.49
N ALA A 135 3.69 -12.75 -7.33
CA ALA A 135 4.09 -11.76 -8.33
C ALA A 135 4.97 -12.41 -9.41
N THR A 136 4.48 -12.44 -10.64
CA THR A 136 5.20 -12.87 -11.84
C THR A 136 5.91 -11.68 -12.52
N LEU A 137 6.66 -11.93 -13.59
CA LEU A 137 7.22 -10.86 -14.43
C LEU A 137 6.12 -10.02 -15.10
N ALA A 138 5.02 -10.64 -15.52
CA ALA A 138 3.89 -9.93 -16.10
C ALA A 138 3.26 -8.94 -15.08
N ASP A 139 3.09 -9.37 -13.82
CA ASP A 139 2.63 -8.48 -12.75
C ASP A 139 3.63 -7.34 -12.46
N ALA A 140 4.93 -7.61 -12.61
CA ALA A 140 5.96 -6.58 -12.46
C ALA A 140 5.92 -5.56 -13.61
N VAL A 141 5.54 -5.95 -14.83
CA VAL A 141 5.29 -5.02 -15.94
C VAL A 141 4.06 -4.16 -15.64
N GLU A 142 2.95 -4.75 -15.19
CA GLU A 142 1.76 -4.00 -14.78
C GLU A 142 2.09 -2.94 -13.71
N LEU A 143 2.94 -3.32 -12.75
CA LEU A 143 3.43 -2.38 -11.73
C LEU A 143 4.31 -1.28 -12.34
N ALA A 144 5.17 -1.61 -13.29
CA ALA A 144 6.02 -0.62 -13.98
C ALA A 144 5.18 0.37 -14.82
N GLU A 145 4.14 -0.11 -15.50
CA GLU A 145 3.18 0.74 -16.22
C GLU A 145 2.43 1.67 -15.27
N PHE A 146 1.97 1.15 -14.14
CA PHE A 146 1.34 1.95 -13.11
C PHE A 146 2.27 3.06 -12.59
N VAL A 147 3.53 2.76 -12.35
CA VAL A 147 4.56 3.73 -11.93
C VAL A 147 4.79 4.79 -13.02
N ARG A 148 4.85 4.38 -14.30
CA ARG A 148 4.93 5.30 -15.44
C ARG A 148 3.76 6.28 -15.44
N ASP A 149 2.54 5.77 -15.27
CA ASP A 149 1.32 6.57 -15.34
C ASP A 149 1.16 7.52 -14.14
N MET A 150 1.74 7.17 -12.99
CA MET A 150 1.85 8.06 -11.85
C MET A 150 2.83 9.22 -12.07
N GLY A 151 3.68 9.14 -13.09
CA GLY A 151 4.61 10.21 -13.48
C GLY A 151 5.81 10.40 -12.55
N TYR A 152 6.10 9.47 -11.66
CA TYR A 152 7.30 9.52 -10.84
C TYR A 152 8.17 8.27 -11.01
N ASN A 153 9.43 8.37 -10.63
CA ASN A 153 10.38 7.27 -10.68
C ASN A 153 10.77 6.86 -9.25
N PRO A 154 10.39 5.65 -8.78
CA PRO A 154 10.75 5.21 -7.45
C PRO A 154 12.26 4.96 -7.36
N GLU A 155 12.96 5.75 -6.54
CA GLU A 155 14.40 5.55 -6.28
C GLU A 155 14.63 4.28 -5.47
N GLN A 156 13.73 3.98 -4.55
CA GLN A 156 13.78 2.79 -3.70
C GLN A 156 12.56 1.91 -3.93
N VAL A 157 12.83 0.66 -4.28
CA VAL A 157 11.85 -0.43 -4.35
C VAL A 157 12.33 -1.52 -3.42
N GLN A 158 11.46 -1.99 -2.54
CA GLN A 158 11.77 -3.07 -1.64
C GLN A 158 11.41 -4.41 -2.26
N ASP A 159 12.37 -5.33 -2.31
CA ASP A 159 12.05 -6.74 -2.58
C ASP A 159 11.34 -7.34 -1.37
N PHE A 160 10.45 -8.30 -1.63
CA PHE A 160 9.84 -9.06 -0.56
C PHE A 160 10.90 -9.69 0.33
N TYR A 161 10.79 -9.44 1.63
CA TYR A 161 11.61 -10.05 2.67
C TYR A 161 10.74 -10.91 3.58
N PRO A 162 11.03 -12.21 3.72
CA PRO A 162 10.24 -13.11 4.56
C PRO A 162 10.27 -12.67 6.03
N THR A 163 9.13 -12.22 6.54
CA THR A 163 8.97 -11.86 7.95
C THR A 163 8.32 -13.02 8.70
N PRO A 164 8.88 -13.49 9.82
CA PRO A 164 8.30 -14.60 10.59
C PRO A 164 6.83 -14.38 10.93
N SER A 165 6.07 -15.46 11.02
CA SER A 165 4.66 -15.48 11.40
C SER A 165 3.71 -14.79 10.42
N THR A 166 4.11 -14.61 9.16
CA THR A 166 3.24 -14.08 8.11
C THR A 166 2.82 -15.14 7.09
N ILE A 167 1.61 -15.01 6.55
CA ILE A 167 1.11 -15.87 5.47
C ILE A 167 2.03 -15.81 4.25
N SER A 168 2.50 -14.62 3.88
CA SER A 168 3.42 -14.43 2.74
C SER A 168 4.74 -15.17 2.93
N THR A 169 5.26 -15.26 4.15
CA THR A 169 6.45 -16.07 4.45
C THR A 169 6.18 -17.56 4.29
N CYS A 170 5.02 -18.04 4.70
CA CYS A 170 4.60 -19.42 4.46
C CYS A 170 4.57 -19.70 2.95
N MET A 171 3.91 -18.86 2.16
CA MET A 171 3.89 -18.98 0.69
C MET A 171 5.29 -19.00 0.08
N TYR A 172 6.17 -18.13 0.56
CA TYR A 172 7.54 -18.02 0.04
C TYR A 172 8.35 -19.32 0.22
N TYR A 173 8.26 -19.92 1.40
CA TYR A 173 9.03 -21.15 1.69
C TYR A 173 8.38 -22.41 1.15
N THR A 174 7.06 -22.54 1.24
CA THR A 174 6.35 -23.75 0.83
C THR A 174 6.04 -23.80 -0.66
N GLY A 175 5.91 -22.63 -1.32
CA GLY A 175 5.38 -22.53 -2.68
C GLY A 175 3.88 -22.83 -2.77
N LEU A 176 3.17 -22.78 -1.64
CA LEU A 176 1.72 -23.02 -1.56
C LEU A 176 1.03 -21.83 -0.88
N ASP A 177 -0.16 -21.48 -1.34
CA ASP A 177 -1.04 -20.59 -0.59
C ASP A 177 -1.68 -21.37 0.57
N PRO A 178 -1.36 -21.09 1.84
CA PRO A 178 -1.87 -21.88 2.96
C PRO A 178 -3.38 -21.73 3.19
N ARG A 179 -4.05 -20.88 2.42
CA ARG A 179 -5.51 -20.67 2.49
C ARG A 179 -6.27 -21.59 1.54
N THR A 180 -5.67 -21.94 0.41
CA THR A 180 -6.26 -22.76 -0.64
C THR A 180 -5.51 -24.07 -0.87
N MET A 181 -4.27 -24.15 -0.38
CA MET A 181 -3.29 -25.22 -0.64
C MET A 181 -2.90 -25.35 -2.12
N GLU A 182 -3.17 -24.32 -2.91
CA GLU A 182 -2.77 -24.29 -4.32
C GLU A 182 -1.32 -23.79 -4.47
N PRO A 183 -0.60 -24.26 -5.51
CA PRO A 183 0.73 -23.78 -5.83
C PRO A 183 0.75 -22.27 -6.08
N ILE A 184 1.77 -21.60 -5.57
CA ILE A 184 1.99 -20.18 -5.78
C ILE A 184 3.45 -19.93 -6.16
N TYR A 185 3.66 -19.15 -7.22
CA TYR A 185 5.00 -18.74 -7.64
C TYR A 185 5.63 -17.81 -6.60
N ALA A 186 6.92 -17.97 -6.37
CA ALA A 186 7.71 -17.04 -5.56
C ALA A 186 9.12 -16.91 -6.16
N ALA A 187 9.52 -15.69 -6.47
CA ALA A 187 10.88 -15.39 -6.91
C ALA A 187 11.86 -15.65 -5.75
N LYS A 188 12.65 -16.74 -5.85
CA LYS A 188 13.57 -17.17 -4.77
C LYS A 188 15.01 -16.76 -5.04
N THR A 189 15.41 -16.73 -6.30
CA THR A 189 16.78 -16.40 -6.67
C THR A 189 17.03 -14.89 -6.69
N PRO A 190 18.26 -14.44 -6.39
CA PRO A 190 18.62 -13.03 -6.53
C PRO A 190 18.37 -12.49 -7.95
N HIS A 191 18.53 -13.34 -8.97
CA HIS A 191 18.33 -12.98 -10.37
C HIS A 191 16.86 -12.70 -10.68
N GLU A 192 15.93 -13.58 -10.30
CA GLU A 192 14.49 -13.38 -10.48
C GLU A 192 14.00 -12.08 -9.78
N LYS A 193 14.47 -11.84 -8.54
CA LYS A 193 14.16 -10.62 -7.80
C LYS A 193 14.71 -9.39 -8.51
N ALA A 194 15.94 -9.46 -9.00
CA ALA A 194 16.56 -8.37 -9.73
C ALA A 194 15.80 -8.01 -11.02
N MET A 195 15.29 -9.02 -11.77
CA MET A 195 14.49 -8.82 -12.97
C MET A 195 13.18 -8.06 -12.63
N GLN A 196 12.42 -8.50 -11.64
CA GLN A 196 11.18 -7.82 -11.24
C GLN A 196 11.45 -6.39 -10.76
N ARG A 197 12.46 -6.19 -9.93
CA ARG A 197 12.84 -4.85 -9.45
C ARG A 197 13.30 -3.94 -10.58
N ALA A 198 14.06 -4.46 -11.54
CA ALA A 198 14.53 -3.69 -12.69
C ALA A 198 13.40 -3.14 -13.54
N LEU A 199 12.32 -3.91 -13.74
CA LEU A 199 11.10 -3.46 -14.43
C LEU A 199 10.49 -2.23 -13.75
N ILE A 200 10.39 -2.22 -12.42
CA ILE A 200 9.83 -1.09 -11.67
C ILE A 200 10.76 0.13 -11.76
N GLN A 201 12.07 -0.09 -11.79
CA GLN A 201 13.11 0.95 -11.90
C GLN A 201 13.68 1.07 -13.33
N TYR A 202 12.84 0.89 -14.35
CA TYR A 202 13.24 0.81 -15.76
C TYR A 202 13.96 2.05 -16.28
N ARG A 203 13.75 3.23 -15.67
CA ARG A 203 14.43 4.49 -16.04
C ARG A 203 15.89 4.54 -15.60
N ASN A 204 16.33 3.63 -14.72
CA ASN A 204 17.72 3.56 -14.32
C ASN A 204 18.53 2.88 -15.45
N PRO A 205 19.53 3.57 -16.07
CA PRO A 205 20.30 3.00 -17.18
C PRO A 205 21.00 1.68 -16.83
N LYS A 206 21.38 1.50 -15.56
CA LYS A 206 22.02 0.26 -15.07
C LYS A 206 21.10 -0.96 -15.17
N ASN A 207 19.79 -0.75 -15.21
CA ASN A 207 18.80 -1.83 -15.27
C ASN A 207 18.44 -2.24 -16.69
N ARG A 208 18.92 -1.52 -17.73
CA ARG A 208 18.50 -1.75 -19.13
C ARG A 208 18.59 -3.20 -19.58
N LYS A 209 19.73 -3.87 -19.35
CA LYS A 209 19.95 -5.27 -19.71
C LYS A 209 18.97 -6.22 -19.00
N LEU A 210 18.68 -5.97 -17.71
CA LEU A 210 17.73 -6.78 -16.95
C LEU A 210 16.28 -6.55 -17.42
N VAL A 211 15.93 -5.32 -17.78
CA VAL A 211 14.61 -4.99 -18.34
C VAL A 211 14.41 -5.70 -19.67
N GLU A 212 15.38 -5.60 -20.59
CA GLU A 212 15.34 -6.29 -21.89
C GLU A 212 15.19 -7.83 -21.70
N LEU A 213 16.00 -8.42 -20.81
CA LEU A 213 15.91 -9.84 -20.48
C LEU A 213 14.55 -10.21 -19.87
N SER A 214 14.03 -9.41 -18.97
CA SER A 214 12.73 -9.65 -18.34
C SER A 214 11.60 -9.68 -19.35
N LEU A 215 11.63 -8.78 -20.35
CA LEU A 215 10.62 -8.70 -21.41
C LEU A 215 10.70 -9.88 -22.41
N ILE A 216 11.86 -10.56 -22.52
CA ILE A 216 11.99 -11.78 -23.33
C ILE A 216 11.34 -12.98 -22.64
N HIS A 217 11.29 -12.98 -21.30
CA HIS A 217 10.77 -14.10 -20.49
C HIS A 217 9.27 -13.97 -20.14
N ILE A 218 8.57 -12.96 -20.65
CA ILE A 218 7.12 -12.80 -20.55
C ILE A 218 6.46 -13.34 -21.81
#